data_471a0397671f244b39b9677ab71ae428
#
_entry.id   471a0397671f244b39b9677ab71ae428
#
_cell.length_a   1.000
_cell.length_b   1.000
_cell.length_c   1.000
_cell.angle_alpha   90.00
_cell.angle_beta   90.00
_cell.angle_gamma   90.00
#
_symmetry.space_group_name_H-M   'P 1'
#
loop_
_entity.id
_entity.type
_entity.pdbx_description
1 polymer ?
#
loop_
_entity_poly.entity_id
_entity_poly.type
_entity_poly.pdbx_seq_one_letter_code
_entity_poly.pdbx_strand_id
1 'polypeptide(L)'
;QKLDEYLFNPYNLETHTMTFEEIFNLFKEAQEKNVAKATFKSYINSYKRCKPLYNLIFRDIKTPQLQSLINDLNCSKGTKSITKGFLSVLYKYAIEMEILTTNRAEHIKLPKESKPKKINIFTGYDIKKLWDNIKIDWVEYILIMIYTGMRIGEAVNLKKENVDLINGIIFGGNKTEKGMNRKIPIRDDIYPIIQNLYKNSPTDYLFYNKNWVFKKKNNENKPIRENYFREKFYKTLETLGIEKHETHDCRKTLATFMRKYQLNEVQITDILGHENINTTNDYYIKVDEQELKKSINRIDFFKDVV
;
A
#
# COMPACT_ATOMS: atom_id res chain seq x y z
N GLN A 1 -17.05 -12.21 -47.53
CA GLN A 1 -16.42 -12.29 -46.17
C GLN A 1 -17.00 -11.27 -45.21
N LYS A 2 -16.92 -9.93 -45.46
CA LYS A 2 -17.52 -8.92 -44.56
C LYS A 2 -19.05 -8.96 -44.52
N LEU A 3 -19.70 -9.33 -45.60
CA LEU A 3 -21.14 -9.48 -45.66
C LEU A 3 -21.61 -10.73 -44.91
N ASP A 4 -20.82 -11.79 -44.97
CA ASP A 4 -21.10 -13.05 -44.30
C ASP A 4 -20.93 -12.91 -42.77
N GLU A 5 -19.89 -12.17 -42.31
CA GLU A 5 -19.73 -11.80 -40.88
C GLU A 5 -20.91 -10.93 -40.38
N TYR A 6 -21.41 -10.00 -41.20
CA TYR A 6 -22.58 -9.17 -40.91
C TYR A 6 -23.87 -9.98 -40.76
N LEU A 7 -24.10 -10.96 -41.65
CA LEU A 7 -25.27 -11.82 -41.59
C LEU A 7 -25.28 -12.76 -40.38
N PHE A 8 -24.11 -13.13 -39.90
CA PHE A 8 -23.97 -14.01 -38.72
C PHE A 8 -24.02 -13.28 -37.38
N ASN A 9 -23.61 -11.99 -37.34
CA ASN A 9 -23.66 -11.21 -36.09
C ASN A 9 -23.79 -9.69 -36.35
N PRO A 10 -25.01 -9.19 -36.65
CA PRO A 10 -25.25 -7.78 -36.97
C PRO A 10 -24.93 -6.82 -35.82
N TYR A 11 -24.91 -7.29 -34.56
CA TYR A 11 -24.57 -6.48 -33.39
C TYR A 11 -23.06 -6.18 -33.26
N ASN A 12 -22.21 -6.80 -34.08
CA ASN A 12 -20.78 -6.65 -34.02
C ASN A 12 -20.20 -5.46 -34.82
N LEU A 13 -21.03 -4.77 -35.62
CA LEU A 13 -20.54 -3.67 -36.48
C LEU A 13 -20.22 -2.39 -35.71
N GLU A 14 -21.02 -2.03 -34.73
CA GLU A 14 -20.78 -0.83 -33.92
C GLU A 14 -19.48 -0.94 -33.11
N THR A 15 -19.18 -2.13 -32.59
CA THR A 15 -17.97 -2.38 -31.81
C THR A 15 -16.70 -2.44 -32.69
N HIS A 16 -16.82 -2.67 -33.99
CA HIS A 16 -15.69 -2.76 -34.92
C HIS A 16 -14.98 -1.42 -35.16
N THR A 17 -15.69 -0.31 -35.00
CA THR A 17 -15.18 1.05 -35.22
C THR A 17 -14.85 1.79 -33.95
N MET A 18 -15.14 1.19 -32.80
CA MET A 18 -14.87 1.82 -31.49
C MET A 18 -13.41 2.13 -31.27
N THR A 19 -13.13 3.35 -30.86
CA THR A 19 -11.81 3.83 -30.50
C THR A 19 -11.37 3.33 -29.12
N PHE A 20 -10.09 3.45 -28.82
CA PHE A 20 -9.56 3.16 -27.48
C PHE A 20 -10.26 3.96 -26.38
N GLU A 21 -10.57 5.22 -26.65
CA GLU A 21 -11.28 6.10 -25.71
C GLU A 21 -12.72 5.64 -25.46
N GLU A 22 -13.45 5.27 -26.51
CA GLU A 22 -14.84 4.77 -26.38
C GLU A 22 -14.88 3.47 -25.57
N ILE A 23 -14.00 2.52 -25.86
CA ILE A 23 -13.89 1.28 -25.06
C ILE A 23 -13.52 1.59 -23.61
N PHE A 24 -12.61 2.54 -23.37
CA PHE A 24 -12.28 2.96 -22.01
C PHE A 24 -13.47 3.59 -21.29
N ASN A 25 -14.30 4.37 -21.95
CA ASN A 25 -15.48 4.98 -21.34
C ASN A 25 -16.49 3.91 -20.88
N LEU A 26 -16.75 2.90 -21.70
CA LEU A 26 -17.58 1.74 -21.31
C LEU A 26 -16.96 1.00 -20.12
N PHE A 27 -15.68 0.71 -20.18
CA PHE A 27 -14.93 0.08 -19.08
C PHE A 27 -15.01 0.90 -17.78
N LYS A 28 -14.86 2.22 -17.88
CA LYS A 28 -14.91 3.14 -16.76
C LYS A 28 -16.26 3.07 -16.05
N GLU A 29 -17.36 3.12 -16.77
CA GLU A 29 -18.71 3.01 -16.25
C GLU A 29 -18.94 1.66 -15.54
N ALA A 30 -18.49 0.57 -16.18
CA ALA A 30 -18.61 -0.77 -15.63
C ALA A 30 -17.79 -0.95 -14.34
N GLN A 31 -16.60 -0.33 -14.23
CA GLN A 31 -15.69 -0.54 -13.11
C GLN A 31 -15.88 0.44 -11.95
N GLU A 32 -16.53 1.58 -12.14
CA GLU A 32 -16.62 2.64 -11.12
C GLU A 32 -17.21 2.14 -9.79
N LYS A 33 -18.20 1.24 -9.87
CA LYS A 33 -18.86 0.66 -8.69
C LYS A 33 -18.29 -0.69 -8.25
N ASN A 34 -17.51 -1.34 -9.12
CA ASN A 34 -17.07 -2.73 -8.93
C ASN A 34 -15.67 -2.86 -8.32
N VAL A 35 -14.89 -1.77 -8.29
CA VAL A 35 -13.53 -1.80 -7.75
C VAL A 35 -13.32 -0.76 -6.65
N ALA A 36 -12.33 -1.00 -5.80
CA ALA A 36 -11.96 -0.04 -4.76
C ALA A 36 -11.56 1.31 -5.39
N LYS A 37 -11.91 2.44 -4.74
CA LYS A 37 -11.61 3.81 -5.20
C LYS A 37 -10.14 4.02 -5.60
N ALA A 38 -9.20 3.40 -4.87
CA ALA A 38 -7.76 3.49 -5.18
C ALA A 38 -7.43 2.78 -6.51
N THR A 39 -8.01 1.60 -6.76
CA THR A 39 -7.86 0.85 -8.01
C THR A 39 -8.45 1.63 -9.17
N PHE A 40 -9.65 2.16 -9.01
CA PHE A 40 -10.29 3.00 -10.03
C PHE A 40 -9.43 4.22 -10.38
N LYS A 41 -8.91 4.94 -9.38
CA LYS A 41 -7.97 6.05 -9.58
C LYS A 41 -6.71 5.62 -10.32
N SER A 42 -6.21 4.41 -10.07
CA SER A 42 -5.06 3.84 -10.78
C SER A 42 -5.38 3.61 -12.26
N TYR A 43 -6.59 3.11 -12.58
CA TYR A 43 -7.05 2.96 -13.96
C TYR A 43 -7.11 4.29 -14.69
N ILE A 44 -7.74 5.31 -14.10
CA ILE A 44 -7.80 6.67 -14.66
C ILE A 44 -6.39 7.23 -14.93
N ASN A 45 -5.46 7.07 -13.98
CA ASN A 45 -4.08 7.55 -14.15
C ASN A 45 -3.32 6.78 -15.24
N SER A 46 -3.59 5.49 -15.40
CA SER A 46 -2.98 4.67 -16.44
C SER A 46 -3.55 5.02 -17.82
N TYR A 47 -4.86 5.23 -17.93
CA TYR A 47 -5.52 5.72 -19.13
C TYR A 47 -4.89 7.03 -19.65
N LYS A 48 -4.67 8.01 -18.76
CA LYS A 48 -4.02 9.28 -19.14
C LYS A 48 -2.65 9.10 -19.80
N ARG A 49 -1.93 8.02 -19.48
CA ARG A 49 -0.64 7.68 -20.13
C ARG A 49 -0.82 7.05 -21.51
N CYS A 50 -2.01 6.57 -21.81
CA CYS A 50 -2.34 5.96 -23.09
C CYS A 50 -2.83 6.95 -24.17
N LYS A 51 -2.63 8.27 -23.95
CA LYS A 51 -3.07 9.33 -24.85
C LYS A 51 -2.77 9.08 -26.34
N PRO A 52 -1.61 8.54 -26.76
CA PRO A 52 -1.33 8.23 -28.16
C PRO A 52 -2.26 7.20 -28.79
N LEU A 53 -3.02 6.43 -27.99
CA LEU A 53 -3.93 5.40 -28.50
C LEU A 53 -5.38 5.87 -28.59
N TYR A 54 -5.76 7.01 -28.01
CA TYR A 54 -7.17 7.40 -27.83
C TYR A 54 -8.02 7.30 -29.07
N ASN A 55 -7.53 7.86 -30.19
CA ASN A 55 -8.27 7.94 -31.45
C ASN A 55 -8.06 6.72 -32.37
N LEU A 56 -7.29 5.72 -31.93
CA LEU A 56 -7.09 4.51 -32.71
C LEU A 56 -8.27 3.56 -32.53
N ILE A 57 -8.69 2.90 -33.59
CA ILE A 57 -9.69 1.85 -33.52
C ILE A 57 -9.12 0.71 -32.64
N PHE A 58 -9.82 0.36 -31.56
CA PHE A 58 -9.32 -0.54 -30.52
C PHE A 58 -8.90 -1.91 -31.08
N ARG A 59 -9.68 -2.46 -31.99
CA ARG A 59 -9.37 -3.75 -32.65
C ARG A 59 -8.12 -3.71 -33.52
N ASP A 60 -7.73 -2.56 -34.02
CA ASP A 60 -6.59 -2.41 -34.93
C ASP A 60 -5.27 -2.15 -34.17
N ILE A 61 -5.32 -1.82 -32.88
CA ILE A 61 -4.13 -1.64 -32.06
C ILE A 61 -3.41 -2.97 -31.93
N LYS A 62 -2.17 -3.05 -32.45
CA LYS A 62 -1.32 -4.25 -32.39
C LYS A 62 -0.38 -4.22 -31.19
N THR A 63 0.08 -5.40 -30.76
CA THR A 63 1.07 -5.53 -29.67
C THR A 63 2.29 -4.61 -29.82
N PRO A 64 2.89 -4.40 -31.03
CA PRO A 64 4.01 -3.46 -31.17
C PRO A 64 3.67 -2.02 -30.78
N GLN A 65 2.44 -1.54 -31.06
CA GLN A 65 2.02 -0.18 -30.67
C GLN A 65 1.87 -0.06 -29.15
N LEU A 66 1.33 -1.08 -28.49
CA LEU A 66 1.26 -1.16 -27.03
C LEU A 66 2.68 -1.22 -26.41
N GLN A 67 3.58 -1.96 -27.04
CA GLN A 67 4.97 -2.07 -26.62
C GLN A 67 5.70 -0.72 -26.76
N SER A 68 5.53 -0.04 -27.90
CA SER A 68 6.10 1.31 -28.12
C SER A 68 5.58 2.29 -27.06
N LEU A 69 4.25 2.33 -26.83
CA LEU A 69 3.68 3.15 -25.78
C LEU A 69 4.40 2.94 -24.43
N ILE A 70 4.54 1.69 -23.99
CA ILE A 70 5.19 1.39 -22.70
C ILE A 70 6.68 1.76 -22.70
N ASN A 71 7.38 1.60 -23.82
CA ASN A 71 8.79 1.97 -23.93
C ASN A 71 8.97 3.49 -23.81
N ASP A 72 8.10 4.26 -24.49
CA ASP A 72 8.18 5.71 -24.61
C ASP A 72 7.72 6.45 -23.36
N LEU A 73 7.05 5.76 -22.42
CA LEU A 73 6.69 6.37 -21.12
C LEU A 73 7.95 6.77 -20.35
N ASN A 74 8.11 8.06 -20.10
CA ASN A 74 9.16 8.57 -19.21
C ASN A 74 8.75 8.44 -17.73
N CYS A 75 8.76 7.20 -17.21
CA CYS A 75 8.39 6.91 -15.83
C CYS A 75 9.08 5.64 -15.31
N SER A 76 8.97 5.39 -14.00
CA SER A 76 9.56 4.22 -13.35
C SER A 76 9.01 2.90 -13.91
N LYS A 77 9.81 1.81 -13.83
CA LYS A 77 9.36 0.46 -14.19
C LYS A 77 8.08 0.06 -13.48
N GLY A 78 7.94 0.41 -12.18
CA GLY A 78 6.71 0.15 -11.42
C GLY A 78 5.49 0.83 -12.05
N THR A 79 5.63 2.08 -12.49
CA THR A 79 4.56 2.81 -13.20
C THR A 79 4.26 2.19 -14.55
N LYS A 80 5.28 1.77 -15.31
CA LYS A 80 5.09 1.02 -16.57
C LYS A 80 4.35 -0.30 -16.33
N SER A 81 4.70 -1.02 -15.25
CA SER A 81 4.02 -2.26 -14.86
C SER A 81 2.55 -2.04 -14.52
N ILE A 82 2.23 -0.99 -13.78
CA ILE A 82 0.84 -0.62 -13.46
C ILE A 82 0.07 -0.29 -14.75
N THR A 83 0.69 0.46 -15.68
CA THR A 83 0.05 0.79 -16.97
C THR A 83 -0.16 -0.45 -17.84
N LYS A 84 0.80 -1.38 -17.88
CA LYS A 84 0.62 -2.69 -18.54
C LYS A 84 -0.53 -3.47 -17.90
N GLY A 85 -0.58 -3.52 -16.56
CA GLY A 85 -1.66 -4.20 -15.83
C GLY A 85 -3.04 -3.62 -16.17
N PHE A 86 -3.16 -2.29 -16.24
CA PHE A 86 -4.38 -1.63 -16.68
C PHE A 86 -4.75 -2.02 -18.12
N LEU A 87 -3.81 -1.97 -19.06
CA LEU A 87 -4.06 -2.40 -20.44
C LEU A 87 -4.55 -3.84 -20.50
N SER A 88 -3.92 -4.75 -19.72
CA SER A 88 -4.35 -6.14 -19.67
C SER A 88 -5.80 -6.30 -19.17
N VAL A 89 -6.20 -5.53 -18.16
CA VAL A 89 -7.58 -5.53 -17.64
C VAL A 89 -8.55 -4.95 -18.65
N LEU A 90 -8.19 -3.86 -19.34
CA LEU A 90 -9.01 -3.26 -20.39
C LEU A 90 -9.23 -4.23 -21.58
N TYR A 91 -8.16 -4.94 -21.99
CA TYR A 91 -8.28 -5.95 -23.04
C TYR A 91 -9.10 -7.16 -22.61
N LYS A 92 -9.04 -7.58 -21.35
CA LYS A 92 -9.94 -8.63 -20.81
C LYS A 92 -11.41 -8.20 -20.88
N TYR A 93 -11.69 -6.96 -20.48
CA TYR A 93 -13.03 -6.41 -20.60
C TYR A 93 -13.51 -6.39 -22.06
N ALA A 94 -12.65 -6.01 -23.02
CA ALA A 94 -13.00 -6.03 -24.42
C ALA A 94 -13.23 -7.46 -24.98
N ILE A 95 -12.60 -8.48 -24.40
CA ILE A 95 -12.86 -9.88 -24.72
C ILE A 95 -14.21 -10.32 -24.14
N GLU A 96 -14.53 -9.93 -22.89
CA GLU A 96 -15.83 -10.19 -22.26
C GLU A 96 -16.99 -9.55 -23.03
N MET A 97 -16.72 -8.41 -23.67
CA MET A 97 -17.66 -7.72 -24.57
C MET A 97 -17.63 -8.24 -26.03
N GLU A 98 -16.96 -9.36 -26.28
CA GLU A 98 -16.82 -10.02 -27.60
C GLU A 98 -16.20 -9.12 -28.71
N ILE A 99 -15.52 -8.03 -28.31
CA ILE A 99 -14.86 -7.09 -29.24
C ILE A 99 -13.56 -7.69 -29.79
N LEU A 100 -12.86 -8.46 -28.97
CA LEU A 100 -11.59 -9.12 -29.27
C LEU A 100 -11.61 -10.58 -28.79
N THR A 101 -10.74 -11.39 -29.36
CA THR A 101 -10.55 -12.79 -28.96
C THR A 101 -9.26 -13.02 -28.18
N THR A 102 -8.34 -12.05 -28.19
CA THR A 102 -7.01 -12.21 -27.56
C THR A 102 -6.58 -10.97 -26.79
N ASN A 103 -5.92 -11.17 -25.66
CA ASN A 103 -5.35 -10.09 -24.85
C ASN A 103 -3.95 -9.72 -25.35
N ARG A 104 -3.87 -8.75 -26.23
CA ARG A 104 -2.59 -8.29 -26.81
C ARG A 104 -1.65 -7.64 -25.78
N ALA A 105 -2.19 -7.13 -24.66
CA ALA A 105 -1.40 -6.50 -23.61
C ALA A 105 -0.59 -7.52 -22.77
N GLU A 106 -0.93 -8.80 -22.77
CA GLU A 106 -0.16 -9.84 -22.07
C GLU A 106 1.26 -9.99 -22.62
N HIS A 107 1.42 -9.79 -23.93
CA HIS A 107 2.70 -9.93 -24.61
C HIS A 107 3.65 -8.74 -24.46
N ILE A 108 3.23 -7.67 -23.79
CA ILE A 108 4.08 -6.50 -23.51
C ILE A 108 5.23 -6.93 -22.58
N LYS A 109 6.44 -6.57 -22.95
CA LYS A 109 7.65 -6.80 -22.15
C LYS A 109 8.03 -5.54 -21.40
N LEU A 110 8.28 -5.67 -20.11
CA LEU A 110 8.78 -4.57 -19.29
C LEU A 110 10.31 -4.52 -19.33
N PRO A 111 10.94 -3.33 -19.25
CA PRO A 111 12.38 -3.22 -19.18
C PRO A 111 12.94 -4.01 -18.00
N LYS A 112 14.08 -4.67 -18.18
CA LYS A 112 14.79 -5.34 -17.07
C LYS A 112 15.20 -4.30 -16.01
N GLU A 113 15.16 -4.67 -14.75
CA GLU A 113 15.69 -3.81 -13.68
C GLU A 113 17.23 -3.82 -13.76
N SER A 114 17.81 -2.62 -13.79
CA SER A 114 19.27 -2.48 -13.92
C SER A 114 20.02 -2.74 -12.61
N LYS A 115 19.37 -2.57 -11.45
CA LYS A 115 19.95 -2.84 -10.11
C LYS A 115 18.83 -3.14 -9.10
N PRO A 116 19.04 -4.06 -8.14
CA PRO A 116 18.13 -4.21 -7.01
C PRO A 116 18.07 -2.91 -6.23
N LYS A 117 16.87 -2.45 -5.87
CA LYS A 117 16.71 -1.28 -5.02
C LYS A 117 17.32 -1.58 -3.65
N LYS A 118 18.25 -0.74 -3.19
CA LYS A 118 18.75 -0.80 -1.81
C LYS A 118 17.54 -0.69 -0.86
N ILE A 119 17.41 -1.66 0.04
CA ILE A 119 16.39 -1.60 1.08
C ILE A 119 16.81 -0.51 2.05
N ASN A 120 16.03 0.54 2.17
CA ASN A 120 16.24 1.59 3.14
C ASN A 120 15.52 1.21 4.44
N ILE A 121 16.25 1.19 5.55
CA ILE A 121 15.76 0.89 6.90
C ILE A 121 16.35 1.88 7.89
N PHE A 122 15.64 2.17 8.96
CA PHE A 122 16.19 2.90 10.08
C PHE A 122 17.29 2.07 10.76
N THR A 123 18.43 2.68 10.94
CA THR A 123 19.55 2.08 11.67
C THR A 123 19.31 2.14 13.19
N GLY A 124 20.04 1.37 13.99
CA GLY A 124 19.99 1.49 15.45
C GLY A 124 20.33 2.90 15.92
N TYR A 125 21.26 3.59 15.22
CA TYR A 125 21.60 4.99 15.49
C TYR A 125 20.41 5.94 15.24
N ASP A 126 19.67 5.76 14.13
CA ASP A 126 18.49 6.57 13.85
C ASP A 126 17.41 6.37 14.93
N ILE A 127 17.19 5.10 15.31
CA ILE A 127 16.19 4.76 16.34
C ILE A 127 16.59 5.34 17.69
N LYS A 128 17.89 5.24 18.07
CA LYS A 128 18.39 5.88 19.29
C LYS A 128 18.17 7.39 19.25
N LYS A 129 18.46 8.04 18.13
CA LYS A 129 18.28 9.48 17.95
C LYS A 129 16.79 9.89 18.08
N LEU A 130 15.87 9.06 17.60
CA LEU A 130 14.43 9.26 17.84
C LEU A 130 14.11 9.17 19.34
N TRP A 131 14.60 8.16 20.05
CA TRP A 131 14.37 8.02 21.48
C TRP A 131 14.95 9.16 22.30
N ASP A 132 16.16 9.59 22.01
CA ASP A 132 16.82 10.72 22.68
C ASP A 132 16.03 12.04 22.50
N ASN A 133 15.19 12.11 21.46
CA ASN A 133 14.39 13.26 21.09
C ASN A 133 12.86 13.01 21.18
N ILE A 134 12.43 12.10 22.06
CA ILE A 134 11.00 11.68 22.16
C ILE A 134 10.03 12.84 22.47
N LYS A 135 10.54 13.95 23.03
CA LYS A 135 9.73 15.15 23.35
C LYS A 135 9.42 16.02 22.14
N ILE A 136 10.09 15.81 21.02
CA ILE A 136 9.82 16.52 19.77
C ILE A 136 8.52 15.97 19.15
N ASP A 137 7.64 16.86 18.73
CA ASP A 137 6.38 16.49 18.12
C ASP A 137 6.57 15.50 16.95
N TRP A 138 5.70 14.51 16.86
CA TRP A 138 5.65 13.45 15.84
C TRP A 138 6.68 12.34 16.02
N VAL A 139 7.72 12.47 16.84
CA VAL A 139 8.71 11.40 17.07
C VAL A 139 8.05 10.16 17.64
N GLU A 140 7.15 10.32 18.62
CA GLU A 140 6.41 9.21 19.21
C GLU A 140 5.64 8.38 18.18
N TYR A 141 5.03 9.03 17.17
CA TYR A 141 4.30 8.36 16.11
C TYR A 141 5.23 7.59 15.16
N ILE A 142 6.43 8.15 14.89
CA ILE A 142 7.46 7.47 14.07
C ILE A 142 7.93 6.21 14.80
N LEU A 143 8.20 6.29 16.09
CA LEU A 143 8.58 5.13 16.90
C LEU A 143 7.48 4.07 16.91
N ILE A 144 6.21 4.45 17.14
CA ILE A 144 5.10 3.50 17.08
C ILE A 144 5.06 2.81 15.70
N MET A 145 5.25 3.53 14.60
CA MET A 145 5.26 2.93 13.25
C MET A 145 6.44 1.98 13.05
N ILE A 146 7.64 2.29 13.59
CA ILE A 146 8.81 1.40 13.50
C ILE A 146 8.54 0.11 14.29
N TYR A 147 8.05 0.22 15.52
CA TYR A 147 7.91 -0.90 16.43
C TYR A 147 6.67 -1.78 16.18
N THR A 148 5.66 -1.25 15.49
CA THR A 148 4.45 -1.99 15.13
C THR A 148 4.43 -2.46 13.67
N GLY A 149 5.26 -1.86 12.83
CA GLY A 149 5.27 -2.12 11.39
C GLY A 149 3.96 -1.76 10.68
N MET A 150 3.12 -0.93 11.26
CA MET A 150 1.85 -0.50 10.66
C MET A 150 2.08 0.29 9.37
N ARG A 151 1.19 0.10 8.39
CA ARG A 151 1.15 0.99 7.23
C ARG A 151 0.64 2.36 7.66
N ILE A 152 1.06 3.44 6.96
CA ILE A 152 0.60 4.79 7.30
C ILE A 152 -0.93 4.90 7.38
N GLY A 153 -1.65 4.30 6.42
CA GLY A 153 -3.12 4.30 6.43
C GLY A 153 -3.72 3.56 7.62
N GLU A 154 -3.06 2.53 8.13
CA GLU A 154 -3.47 1.82 9.34
C GLU A 154 -3.20 2.68 10.58
N ALA A 155 -2.01 3.27 10.67
CA ALA A 155 -1.58 4.07 11.81
C ALA A 155 -2.48 5.31 12.02
N VAL A 156 -2.70 6.11 10.97
CA VAL A 156 -3.51 7.33 11.09
C VAL A 156 -5.00 7.04 11.33
N ASN A 157 -5.50 5.86 10.93
CA ASN A 157 -6.88 5.43 11.17
C ASN A 157 -7.03 4.52 12.39
N LEU A 158 -5.98 4.32 13.19
CA LEU A 158 -6.05 3.47 14.38
C LEU A 158 -6.96 4.10 15.44
N LYS A 159 -8.10 3.46 15.68
CA LYS A 159 -9.01 3.86 16.74
C LYS A 159 -8.60 3.29 18.08
N LYS A 160 -8.95 3.99 19.15
CA LYS A 160 -8.74 3.55 20.53
C LYS A 160 -9.41 2.19 20.83
N GLU A 161 -10.59 1.94 20.27
CA GLU A 161 -11.32 0.67 20.41
C GLU A 161 -10.52 -0.55 19.90
N ASN A 162 -9.57 -0.32 19.00
CA ASN A 162 -8.69 -1.35 18.44
C ASN A 162 -7.35 -1.48 19.23
N VAL A 163 -7.25 -0.86 20.38
CA VAL A 163 -6.05 -0.92 21.25
C VAL A 163 -6.43 -1.55 22.59
N ASP A 164 -6.05 -2.79 22.77
CA ASP A 164 -6.19 -3.51 24.05
C ASP A 164 -4.95 -3.28 24.91
N LEU A 165 -5.04 -2.30 25.81
CA LEU A 165 -3.96 -1.99 26.74
C LEU A 165 -3.79 -3.06 27.82
N ILE A 166 -4.82 -3.85 28.15
CA ILE A 166 -4.73 -4.89 29.17
C ILE A 166 -3.85 -6.03 28.66
N ASN A 167 -4.12 -6.50 27.47
CA ASN A 167 -3.36 -7.59 26.86
C ASN A 167 -2.13 -7.10 26.06
N GLY A 168 -1.97 -5.78 25.88
CA GLY A 168 -0.87 -5.20 25.14
C GLY A 168 -0.92 -5.53 23.63
N ILE A 169 -2.09 -5.41 23.02
CA ILE A 169 -2.33 -5.78 21.61
C ILE A 169 -3.01 -4.64 20.88
N ILE A 170 -2.58 -4.41 19.63
CA ILE A 170 -3.30 -3.59 18.65
C ILE A 170 -3.93 -4.52 17.63
N PHE A 171 -5.23 -4.35 17.37
CA PHE A 171 -5.94 -4.99 16.27
C PHE A 171 -5.80 -4.11 15.03
N GLY A 172 -5.01 -4.58 14.05
CA GLY A 172 -4.67 -3.82 12.85
C GLY A 172 -5.32 -4.39 11.60
N GLY A 173 -5.28 -3.59 10.53
CA GLY A 173 -5.68 -3.99 9.19
C GLY A 173 -6.96 -3.34 8.69
N ASN A 174 -6.87 -2.70 7.49
CA ASN A 174 -7.99 -1.97 6.89
C ASN A 174 -8.30 -2.38 5.44
N LYS A 175 -7.56 -3.33 4.85
CA LYS A 175 -7.63 -3.51 3.38
C LYS A 175 -8.04 -4.89 2.89
N THR A 176 -7.85 -5.94 3.66
CA THR A 176 -8.12 -7.32 3.21
C THR A 176 -8.68 -8.13 4.35
N GLU A 177 -9.51 -9.13 4.05
CA GLU A 177 -10.09 -10.02 5.07
C GLU A 177 -9.00 -10.69 5.94
N LYS A 178 -7.88 -11.09 5.36
CA LYS A 178 -6.71 -11.63 6.11
C LYS A 178 -5.91 -10.58 6.87
N GLY A 179 -5.96 -9.32 6.46
CA GLY A 179 -5.33 -8.20 7.16
C GLY A 179 -6.20 -7.60 8.25
N MET A 180 -7.52 -7.78 8.17
CA MET A 180 -8.46 -7.35 9.20
C MET A 180 -8.29 -8.24 10.44
N ASN A 181 -8.17 -7.59 11.61
CA ASN A 181 -7.99 -8.27 12.91
C ASN A 181 -6.62 -8.94 13.15
N ARG A 182 -5.57 -8.57 12.38
CA ARG A 182 -4.23 -9.03 12.76
C ARG A 182 -3.85 -8.47 14.13
N LYS A 183 -3.22 -9.31 14.94
CA LYS A 183 -2.78 -8.96 16.27
C LYS A 183 -1.35 -8.46 16.25
N ILE A 184 -1.16 -7.19 16.59
CA ILE A 184 0.16 -6.55 16.68
C ILE A 184 0.49 -6.41 18.17
N PRO A 185 1.46 -7.18 18.70
CA PRO A 185 1.85 -7.04 20.08
C PRO A 185 2.50 -5.67 20.33
N ILE A 186 2.08 -5.02 21.41
CA ILE A 186 2.70 -3.79 21.87
C ILE A 186 3.94 -4.17 22.68
N ARG A 187 5.11 -3.75 22.19
CA ARG A 187 6.37 -3.92 22.93
C ARG A 187 6.37 -3.07 24.20
N ASP A 188 7.09 -3.57 25.20
CA ASP A 188 7.14 -2.94 26.52
C ASP A 188 7.77 -1.53 26.48
N ASP A 189 8.71 -1.28 25.57
CA ASP A 189 9.36 0.03 25.41
C ASP A 189 8.43 1.11 24.84
N ILE A 190 7.52 0.77 23.92
CA ILE A 190 6.56 1.73 23.36
C ILE A 190 5.21 1.75 24.08
N TYR A 191 4.98 0.82 25.01
CA TYR A 191 3.72 0.75 25.75
C TYR A 191 3.37 2.06 26.47
N PRO A 192 4.31 2.71 27.21
CA PRO A 192 4.01 3.99 27.88
C PRO A 192 3.60 5.09 26.89
N ILE A 193 4.18 5.10 25.68
CA ILE A 193 3.85 6.08 24.64
C ILE A 193 2.41 5.88 24.19
N ILE A 194 2.05 4.63 23.85
CA ILE A 194 0.70 4.27 23.40
C ILE A 194 -0.33 4.56 24.50
N GLN A 195 -0.03 4.21 25.78
CA GLN A 195 -0.90 4.49 26.91
C GLN A 195 -1.12 6.00 27.09
N ASN A 196 -0.07 6.80 26.96
CA ASN A 196 -0.17 8.26 27.05
C ASN A 196 -1.05 8.84 25.92
N LEU A 197 -0.83 8.41 24.68
CA LEU A 197 -1.66 8.84 23.55
C LEU A 197 -3.11 8.40 23.69
N TYR A 198 -3.34 7.17 24.18
CA TYR A 198 -4.68 6.64 24.42
C TYR A 198 -5.47 7.50 25.42
N LYS A 199 -4.83 7.89 26.51
CA LYS A 199 -5.44 8.72 27.57
C LYS A 199 -5.68 10.16 27.10
N ASN A 200 -4.74 10.74 26.38
CA ASN A 200 -4.73 12.17 26.08
C ASN A 200 -5.31 12.54 24.71
N SER A 201 -5.58 11.55 23.81
CA SER A 201 -6.23 11.86 22.54
C SER A 201 -7.65 12.38 22.76
N PRO A 202 -8.00 13.56 22.23
CA PRO A 202 -9.35 14.12 22.32
C PRO A 202 -10.33 13.52 21.32
N THR A 203 -9.85 12.59 20.47
CA THR A 203 -10.62 11.93 19.42
C THR A 203 -10.66 10.42 19.68
N ASP A 204 -11.46 9.69 18.90
CA ASP A 204 -11.47 8.23 18.94
C ASP A 204 -10.20 7.60 18.33
N TYR A 205 -9.36 8.40 17.69
CA TYR A 205 -8.13 7.94 17.04
C TYR A 205 -6.93 8.08 17.97
N LEU A 206 -6.03 7.07 17.92
CA LEU A 206 -4.80 7.10 18.71
C LEU A 206 -3.85 8.22 18.24
N PHE A 207 -3.74 8.38 16.91
CA PHE A 207 -2.94 9.42 16.30
C PHE A 207 -3.78 10.67 16.10
N TYR A 208 -3.37 11.78 16.70
CA TYR A 208 -4.06 13.06 16.60
C TYR A 208 -3.07 14.22 16.45
N ASN A 209 -3.54 15.33 15.92
CA ASN A 209 -2.71 16.53 15.84
C ASN A 209 -2.83 17.32 17.15
N LYS A 210 -1.76 17.31 17.95
CA LYS A 210 -1.71 18.01 19.25
C LYS A 210 -2.04 19.50 19.13
N ASN A 211 -1.67 20.14 18.03
CA ASN A 211 -1.95 21.56 17.79
C ASN A 211 -3.43 21.87 17.48
N TRP A 212 -4.24 20.86 17.12
CA TRP A 212 -5.69 21.06 16.89
C TRP A 212 -6.48 21.10 18.19
N VAL A 213 -5.98 20.47 19.24
CA VAL A 213 -6.62 20.45 20.56
C VAL A 213 -6.79 21.87 21.12
N PHE A 214 -5.88 22.78 20.79
CA PHE A 214 -5.91 24.17 21.25
C PHE A 214 -6.79 25.11 20.38
N LYS A 215 -7.16 24.68 19.19
CA LYS A 215 -8.02 25.45 18.28
C LYS A 215 -9.48 24.98 18.39
N LYS A 216 -10.18 25.44 19.39
CA LYS A 216 -11.53 25.08 19.85
C LYS A 216 -12.69 25.20 18.83
N LYS A 217 -12.51 25.18 17.52
CA LYS A 217 -13.60 25.48 16.58
C LYS A 217 -14.18 24.32 15.76
N ASN A 218 -13.52 23.17 15.64
CA ASN A 218 -14.13 21.99 14.98
C ASN A 218 -13.50 20.72 15.57
N ASN A 219 -14.02 20.21 16.69
CA ASN A 219 -13.75 18.85 17.18
C ASN A 219 -14.44 17.84 16.25
N GLU A 220 -14.05 17.80 15.00
CA GLU A 220 -14.44 16.71 14.13
C GLU A 220 -13.63 15.48 14.53
N ASN A 221 -14.33 14.44 14.96
CA ASN A 221 -13.75 13.12 15.26
C ASN A 221 -13.28 12.45 13.96
N LYS A 222 -12.20 13.00 13.39
CA LYS A 222 -11.63 12.57 12.11
C LYS A 222 -10.16 12.17 12.27
N PRO A 223 -9.70 11.15 11.53
CA PRO A 223 -8.30 10.76 11.52
C PRO A 223 -7.41 11.85 10.90
N ILE A 224 -6.13 11.82 11.21
CA ILE A 224 -5.12 12.61 10.52
C ILE A 224 -5.07 12.17 9.05
N ARG A 225 -5.00 13.14 8.12
CA ARG A 225 -4.81 12.81 6.69
C ARG A 225 -3.41 12.25 6.46
N GLU A 226 -3.30 11.16 5.70
CA GLU A 226 -2.00 10.52 5.40
C GLU A 226 -0.96 11.50 4.85
N ASN A 227 -1.35 12.40 3.93
CA ASN A 227 -0.43 13.37 3.35
C ASN A 227 0.09 14.37 4.38
N TYR A 228 -0.76 14.79 5.33
CA TYR A 228 -0.33 15.67 6.42
C TYR A 228 0.64 14.95 7.36
N PHE A 229 0.32 13.71 7.73
CA PHE A 229 1.25 12.90 8.54
C PHE A 229 2.59 12.70 7.84
N ARG A 230 2.58 12.40 6.53
CA ARG A 230 3.78 12.22 5.73
C ARG A 230 4.65 13.48 5.68
N GLU A 231 4.04 14.65 5.53
CA GLU A 231 4.74 15.94 5.61
C GLU A 231 5.44 16.11 6.96
N LYS A 232 4.73 15.85 8.06
CA LYS A 232 5.30 15.93 9.41
C LYS A 232 6.40 14.90 9.66
N PHE A 233 6.22 13.69 9.17
CA PHE A 233 7.22 12.63 9.22
C PHE A 233 8.54 13.08 8.58
N TYR A 234 8.51 13.60 7.36
CA TYR A 234 9.71 14.08 6.68
C TYR A 234 10.36 15.26 7.40
N LYS A 235 9.55 16.23 7.82
CA LYS A 235 10.05 17.39 8.56
C LYS A 235 10.72 16.99 9.89
N THR A 236 10.17 16.03 10.60
CA THR A 236 10.75 15.54 11.86
C THR A 236 12.10 14.86 11.61
N LEU A 237 12.21 13.99 10.58
CA LEU A 237 13.49 13.36 10.23
C LEU A 237 14.55 14.41 9.84
N GLU A 238 14.18 15.40 9.04
CA GLU A 238 15.04 16.51 8.65
C GLU A 238 15.53 17.30 9.88
N THR A 239 14.61 17.68 10.78
CA THR A 239 14.93 18.39 12.03
C THR A 239 15.93 17.62 12.88
N LEU A 240 15.82 16.30 12.90
CA LEU A 240 16.73 15.42 13.64
C LEU A 240 18.02 15.11 12.86
N GLY A 241 18.17 15.55 11.62
CA GLY A 241 19.30 15.18 10.76
C GLY A 241 19.39 13.66 10.55
N ILE A 242 18.24 12.99 10.44
CA ILE A 242 18.14 11.60 10.03
C ILE A 242 17.99 11.55 8.51
N GLU A 243 18.68 10.62 7.84
CA GLU A 243 18.54 10.45 6.39
C GLU A 243 17.08 10.26 5.97
N LYS A 244 16.78 10.61 4.73
CA LYS A 244 15.42 10.52 4.21
C LYS A 244 14.94 9.07 4.16
N HIS A 245 13.88 8.79 4.92
CA HIS A 245 13.13 7.53 4.88
C HIS A 245 11.71 7.77 4.37
N GLU A 246 11.13 6.77 3.73
CA GLU A 246 9.70 6.72 3.46
C GLU A 246 8.94 6.14 4.68
N THR A 247 7.67 6.50 4.86
CA THR A 247 6.87 5.93 5.96
C THR A 247 6.79 4.40 5.92
N HIS A 248 6.93 3.80 4.73
CA HIS A 248 6.97 2.34 4.57
C HIS A 248 8.30 1.72 5.06
N ASP A 249 9.35 2.52 5.19
CA ASP A 249 10.65 2.02 5.68
C ASP A 249 10.57 1.66 7.18
N CYS A 250 9.66 2.27 7.96
CA CYS A 250 9.35 1.84 9.33
C CYS A 250 9.01 0.33 9.37
N ARG A 251 8.13 -0.09 8.47
CA ARG A 251 7.70 -1.49 8.37
C ARG A 251 8.80 -2.41 7.86
N LYS A 252 9.62 -1.95 6.89
CA LYS A 252 10.79 -2.70 6.41
C LYS A 252 11.82 -2.85 7.52
N THR A 253 11.99 -1.85 8.35
CA THR A 253 12.86 -1.88 9.53
C THR A 253 12.44 -3.00 10.46
N LEU A 254 11.19 -3.01 10.92
CA LEU A 254 10.70 -4.09 11.79
C LEU A 254 10.88 -5.46 11.14
N ALA A 255 10.49 -5.62 9.86
CA ALA A 255 10.65 -6.89 9.13
C ALA A 255 12.11 -7.37 9.11
N THR A 256 13.05 -6.45 8.89
CA THR A 256 14.49 -6.77 8.85
C THR A 256 14.99 -7.19 10.23
N PHE A 257 14.58 -6.45 11.28
CA PHE A 257 14.97 -6.81 12.65
C PHE A 257 14.35 -8.14 13.09
N MET A 258 13.08 -8.41 12.80
CA MET A 258 12.46 -9.70 13.11
C MET A 258 13.24 -10.86 12.48
N ARG A 259 13.66 -10.74 11.21
CA ARG A 259 14.50 -11.76 10.55
C ARG A 259 15.88 -11.86 11.18
N LYS A 260 16.51 -10.74 11.51
CA LYS A 260 17.83 -10.71 12.21
C LYS A 260 17.78 -11.43 13.56
N TYR A 261 16.63 -11.34 14.24
CA TYR A 261 16.38 -12.03 15.52
C TYR A 261 15.71 -13.40 15.34
N GLN A 262 15.74 -13.94 14.14
CA GLN A 262 15.31 -15.30 13.80
C GLN A 262 13.84 -15.62 14.15
N LEU A 263 12.96 -14.62 14.13
CA LEU A 263 11.53 -14.90 14.16
C LEU A 263 11.17 -15.70 12.91
N ASN A 264 10.30 -16.69 13.07
CA ASN A 264 9.88 -17.47 11.92
C ASN A 264 8.97 -16.65 10.97
N GLU A 265 8.90 -17.05 9.70
CA GLU A 265 8.16 -16.30 8.69
C GLU A 265 6.64 -16.26 8.97
N VAL A 266 6.10 -17.21 9.73
CA VAL A 266 4.69 -17.20 10.16
C VAL A 266 4.47 -16.05 11.15
N GLN A 267 5.31 -15.92 12.19
CA GLN A 267 5.25 -14.82 13.16
C GLN A 267 5.41 -13.46 12.46
N ILE A 268 6.35 -13.35 11.52
CA ILE A 268 6.58 -12.12 10.75
C ILE A 268 5.34 -11.77 9.93
N THR A 269 4.73 -12.76 9.29
CA THR A 269 3.53 -12.60 8.49
C THR A 269 2.34 -12.19 9.32
N ASP A 270 2.13 -12.81 10.47
CA ASP A 270 1.03 -12.50 11.38
C ASP A 270 1.13 -11.07 11.90
N ILE A 271 2.33 -10.65 12.37
CA ILE A 271 2.56 -9.30 12.87
C ILE A 271 2.41 -8.26 11.75
N LEU A 272 2.97 -8.53 10.56
CA LEU A 272 2.96 -7.56 9.46
C LEU A 272 1.70 -7.66 8.59
N GLY A 273 1.00 -8.80 8.53
CA GLY A 273 -0.14 -9.02 7.65
C GLY A 273 0.28 -8.96 6.17
N HIS A 274 1.18 -9.85 5.74
CA HIS A 274 1.55 -10.02 4.34
C HIS A 274 0.61 -11.03 3.67
N GLU A 275 0.07 -10.68 2.49
CA GLU A 275 -0.85 -11.54 1.73
C GLU A 275 -0.16 -12.69 0.99
N ASN A 276 1.13 -12.56 0.69
CA ASN A 276 1.90 -13.50 -0.11
C ASN A 276 2.95 -14.23 0.73
N ILE A 277 2.52 -15.25 1.44
CA ILE A 277 3.30 -16.49 1.48
C ILE A 277 2.69 -17.37 0.40
N ASN A 278 3.50 -17.95 -0.51
CA ASN A 278 3.08 -19.06 -1.34
C ASN A 278 2.54 -20.14 -0.42
N THR A 279 1.24 -20.08 -0.15
CA THR A 279 0.55 -20.96 0.78
C THR A 279 0.32 -22.29 0.11
N THR A 280 1.30 -23.16 0.31
CA THR A 280 1.04 -24.58 0.26
C THR A 280 1.27 -25.12 1.67
N ASN A 281 0.44 -24.72 2.62
CA ASN A 281 0.21 -25.54 3.84
C ASN A 281 -0.93 -24.92 4.67
N ASP A 282 -2.05 -25.64 4.69
CA ASP A 282 -3.26 -25.39 5.50
C ASP A 282 -3.07 -25.66 7.01
N TYR A 283 -1.86 -25.47 7.54
CA TYR A 283 -1.62 -25.56 8.98
C TYR A 283 -1.48 -24.15 9.55
N TYR A 284 -2.60 -23.50 9.82
CA TYR A 284 -2.67 -22.35 10.73
C TYR A 284 -2.35 -22.85 12.16
N ILE A 285 -1.09 -22.87 12.53
CA ILE A 285 -0.70 -22.82 13.93
C ILE A 285 -1.06 -21.40 14.38
N LYS A 286 -2.16 -21.25 15.12
CA LYS A 286 -2.44 -20.01 15.85
C LYS A 286 -1.27 -19.76 16.77
N VAL A 287 -0.43 -18.79 16.42
CA VAL A 287 0.67 -18.38 17.32
C VAL A 287 0.06 -17.72 18.54
N ASP A 288 0.41 -18.19 19.71
CA ASP A 288 -0.06 -17.64 20.98
C ASP A 288 0.39 -16.16 21.11
N GLU A 289 -0.53 -15.30 21.54
CA GLU A 289 -0.29 -13.88 21.72
C GLU A 289 0.86 -13.58 22.68
N GLN A 290 0.99 -14.36 23.72
CA GLN A 290 2.08 -14.24 24.70
C GLN A 290 3.43 -14.65 24.08
N GLU A 291 3.43 -15.65 23.20
CA GLU A 291 4.63 -16.06 22.48
C GLU A 291 5.06 -14.99 21.47
N LEU A 292 4.10 -14.40 20.73
CA LEU A 292 4.38 -13.25 19.85
C LEU A 292 4.95 -12.07 20.61
N LYS A 293 4.38 -11.73 21.77
CA LYS A 293 4.87 -10.64 22.62
C LYS A 293 6.28 -10.93 23.14
N LYS A 294 6.56 -12.14 23.62
CA LYS A 294 7.91 -12.55 24.03
C LYS A 294 8.90 -12.46 22.90
N SER A 295 8.53 -12.94 21.71
CA SER A 295 9.41 -12.93 20.52
C SER A 295 9.76 -11.52 20.06
N ILE A 296 8.78 -10.62 20.01
CA ILE A 296 9.02 -9.25 19.57
C ILE A 296 9.81 -8.43 20.59
N ASN A 297 9.64 -8.69 21.90
CA ASN A 297 10.41 -8.03 22.95
C ASN A 297 11.89 -8.43 22.99
N ARG A 298 12.28 -9.58 22.41
CA ARG A 298 13.69 -9.98 22.28
C ARG A 298 14.46 -9.17 21.25
N ILE A 299 13.79 -8.42 20.38
CA ILE A 299 14.46 -7.61 19.36
C ILE A 299 15.16 -6.44 20.02
N ASP A 300 16.49 -6.39 19.95
CA ASP A 300 17.27 -5.24 20.35
C ASP A 300 17.54 -4.34 19.15
N PHE A 301 16.90 -3.19 19.12
CA PHE A 301 17.06 -2.21 18.05
C PHE A 301 18.36 -1.41 18.17
N PHE A 302 19.08 -1.54 19.27
CA PHE A 302 20.30 -0.77 19.56
C PHE A 302 21.59 -1.58 19.43
N LYS A 303 21.52 -2.88 19.14
CA LYS A 303 22.67 -3.79 19.11
C LYS A 303 23.84 -3.35 18.23
N ASP A 304 23.57 -2.49 17.23
CA ASP A 304 24.58 -1.98 16.29
C ASP A 304 24.98 -0.52 16.58
N VAL A 305 24.68 0.01 17.77
CA VAL A 305 24.95 1.41 18.18
C VAL A 305 26.23 1.52 19.03
N VAL A 306 27.07 0.50 19.01
CA VAL A 306 28.37 0.51 19.69
C VAL A 306 29.45 0.97 18.73
#